data_0f1a5c03e32f2791a009a83c5ae7be24
#
_entry.id   0f1a5c03e32f2791a009a83c5ae7be24
#
_cell.length_a   1.000
_cell.length_b   1.000
_cell.length_c   1.000
_cell.angle_alpha   90.00
_cell.angle_beta   90.00
_cell.angle_gamma   90.00
#
_symmetry.space_group_name_H-M   'P 1'
#
loop_
_entity.id
_entity.type
_entity.pdbx_description
1 polymer ?
#
loop_
_entity_poly.entity_id
_entity_poly.type
_entity_poly.pdbx_seq_one_letter_code
_entity_poly.pdbx_strand_id
1 'polypeptide(L)'
;MLAPLAPRKAGDRARRLFLTPPRHDFRRAELDALDEASLFTVSMPTGRMIGWRWGRKEDPAVVLVHGWGGRAAQLRRYVAPLVACGYSVVGFDAPGHGMSGGRESSVVHMAAALEAVLRDTGPAHAVIGHSVGGAVSAYVLSRGAAVNKAVLLAPPASLTDYSHRFARLLRLPEGIRALMQAQIERRFGIRWSDFEVEATAPRLTQPALIVHDVDDRDNPFRDGERYAQHWPNARLIASHGLGHHGALRDAAVINEVVGFIAAAA
;
A
#
# COMPACT_ATOMS: atom_id res chain seq x y z
N MET A 1 -18.06 4.37 32.53
CA MET A 1 -18.74 5.39 31.71
C MET A 1 -17.73 6.49 31.41
N LEU A 2 -17.24 6.62 30.21
CA LEU A 2 -16.43 7.77 29.79
C LEU A 2 -17.40 8.95 29.65
N ALA A 3 -17.15 10.03 30.37
CA ALA A 3 -17.88 11.28 30.22
C ALA A 3 -17.93 11.67 28.73
N PRO A 4 -19.03 12.28 28.24
CA PRO A 4 -19.13 12.68 26.85
C PRO A 4 -18.04 13.71 26.55
N LEU A 5 -16.94 13.24 25.97
CA LEU A 5 -15.92 14.13 25.40
C LEU A 5 -16.63 15.03 24.39
N ALA A 6 -16.40 16.35 24.48
CA ALA A 6 -16.91 17.26 23.46
C ALA A 6 -16.61 16.66 22.07
N PRO A 7 -17.59 16.57 21.15
CA PRO A 7 -17.46 15.82 19.87
C PRO A 7 -16.19 16.14 19.09
N ARG A 8 -15.73 17.39 19.13
CA ARG A 8 -14.47 17.82 18.48
C ARG A 8 -13.25 17.11 19.07
N LYS A 9 -13.13 17.00 20.40
CA LYS A 9 -12.01 16.30 21.07
C LYS A 9 -12.03 14.79 20.76
N ALA A 10 -13.22 14.19 20.68
CA ALA A 10 -13.36 12.79 20.28
C ALA A 10 -12.93 12.56 18.82
N GLY A 11 -13.33 13.45 17.91
CA GLY A 11 -12.89 13.43 16.51
C GLY A 11 -11.37 13.59 16.37
N ASP A 12 -10.75 14.53 17.12
CA ASP A 12 -9.30 14.72 17.13
C ASP A 12 -8.55 13.48 17.63
N ARG A 13 -9.10 12.81 18.65
CA ARG A 13 -8.51 11.56 19.16
C ARG A 13 -8.64 10.42 18.12
N ALA A 14 -9.82 10.27 17.53
CA ALA A 14 -10.05 9.29 16.46
C ALA A 14 -9.11 9.53 15.27
N ARG A 15 -8.98 10.79 14.84
CA ARG A 15 -8.05 11.19 13.76
C ARG A 15 -6.60 10.83 14.09
N ARG A 16 -6.13 11.15 15.29
CA ARG A 16 -4.76 10.78 15.70
C ARG A 16 -4.56 9.28 15.68
N LEU A 17 -5.50 8.50 16.22
CA LEU A 17 -5.42 7.03 16.17
C LEU A 17 -5.44 6.50 14.74
N PHE A 18 -6.31 7.04 13.87
CA PHE A 18 -6.40 6.64 12.48
C PHE A 18 -5.12 6.95 11.68
N LEU A 19 -4.43 8.05 12.00
CA LEU A 19 -3.21 8.49 11.33
C LEU A 19 -1.92 7.96 11.98
N THR A 20 -2.00 7.21 13.08
CA THR A 20 -0.82 6.67 13.76
C THR A 20 -0.70 5.17 13.45
N PRO A 21 0.17 4.78 12.51
CA PRO A 21 0.37 3.37 12.22
C PRO A 21 1.06 2.66 13.39
N PRO A 22 0.67 1.41 13.70
CA PRO A 22 1.40 0.61 14.66
C PRO A 22 2.81 0.34 14.13
N ARG A 23 3.80 0.32 15.03
CA ARG A 23 5.16 -0.11 14.72
C ARG A 23 5.41 -1.47 15.38
N HIS A 24 6.05 -2.34 14.63
CA HIS A 24 6.39 -3.69 15.08
C HIS A 24 7.89 -3.92 14.91
N ASP A 25 8.48 -4.68 15.81
CA ASP A 25 9.87 -5.07 15.71
C ASP A 25 10.14 -5.88 14.44
N PHE A 26 11.31 -5.69 13.87
CA PHE A 26 11.77 -6.45 12.73
C PHE A 26 12.11 -7.88 13.13
N ARG A 27 11.70 -8.84 12.33
CA ARG A 27 12.12 -10.22 12.47
C ARG A 27 13.54 -10.38 11.90
N ARG A 28 14.31 -11.34 12.42
CA ARG A 28 15.67 -11.58 11.94
C ARG A 28 15.75 -11.72 10.41
N ALA A 29 14.90 -12.55 9.81
CA ALA A 29 14.85 -12.75 8.37
C ALA A 29 14.47 -11.49 7.55
N GLU A 30 13.86 -10.48 8.17
CA GLU A 30 13.59 -9.19 7.54
C GLU A 30 14.83 -8.31 7.54
N LEU A 31 15.58 -8.30 8.64
CA LEU A 31 16.86 -7.60 8.74
C LEU A 31 17.89 -8.20 7.78
N ASP A 32 18.02 -9.53 7.76
CA ASP A 32 18.90 -10.22 6.84
C ASP A 32 18.64 -9.83 5.38
N ALA A 33 17.36 -9.76 4.98
CA ALA A 33 16.99 -9.33 3.62
C ALA A 33 17.31 -7.85 3.34
N LEU A 34 17.26 -6.98 4.35
CA LEU A 34 17.62 -5.56 4.22
C LEU A 34 19.14 -5.37 4.17
N ASP A 35 19.92 -6.22 4.85
CA ASP A 35 21.39 -6.18 4.84
C ASP A 35 21.98 -6.52 3.46
N GLU A 36 21.22 -7.26 2.62
CA GLU A 36 21.60 -7.56 1.23
C GLU A 36 21.35 -6.40 0.24
N ALA A 37 20.72 -5.31 0.70
CA ALA A 37 20.28 -4.21 -0.16
C ALA A 37 21.18 -2.97 -0.03
N SER A 38 21.20 -2.18 -1.10
CA SER A 38 21.71 -0.80 -1.03
C SER A 38 20.66 0.11 -0.40
N LEU A 39 20.99 0.70 0.75
CA LEU A 39 20.13 1.65 1.44
C LEU A 39 20.15 3.02 0.75
N PHE A 40 18.98 3.64 0.62
CA PHE A 40 18.87 5.04 0.23
C PHE A 40 17.90 5.80 1.14
N THR A 41 17.94 7.12 1.07
CA THR A 41 17.08 7.98 1.86
C THR A 41 16.51 9.11 1.02
N VAL A 42 15.26 9.48 1.30
CA VAL A 42 14.60 10.61 0.66
C VAL A 42 14.13 11.58 1.75
N SER A 43 14.43 12.87 1.57
CA SER A 43 13.90 13.91 2.46
C SER A 43 12.43 14.17 2.14
N MET A 44 11.58 14.02 3.14
CA MET A 44 10.13 14.27 3.05
C MET A 44 9.75 15.34 4.07
N PRO A 45 8.64 16.09 3.86
CA PRO A 45 8.14 17.06 4.86
C PRO A 45 7.87 16.43 6.23
N THR A 46 7.59 15.12 6.27
CA THR A 46 7.31 14.34 7.47
C THR A 46 8.55 13.78 8.15
N GLY A 47 9.74 14.00 7.58
CA GLY A 47 11.02 13.45 8.04
C GLY A 47 11.71 12.60 6.97
N ARG A 48 12.81 11.97 7.34
CA ARG A 48 13.59 11.14 6.40
C ARG A 48 12.86 9.83 6.13
N MET A 49 12.59 9.53 4.87
CA MET A 49 12.13 8.23 4.39
C MET A 49 13.33 7.34 4.12
N ILE A 50 13.23 6.07 4.49
CA ILE A 50 14.25 5.04 4.29
C ILE A 50 13.76 4.07 3.22
N GLY A 51 14.62 3.72 2.29
CA GLY A 51 14.35 2.72 1.26
C GLY A 51 15.57 1.84 0.97
N TRP A 52 15.32 0.76 0.25
CA TRP A 52 16.30 -0.27 -0.10
C TRP A 52 16.16 -0.66 -1.55
N ARG A 53 17.30 -0.94 -2.18
CA ARG A 53 17.37 -1.44 -3.55
C ARG A 53 18.15 -2.74 -3.58
N TRP A 54 17.56 -3.76 -4.18
CA TRP A 54 18.16 -5.04 -4.51
C TRP A 54 18.35 -5.14 -6.03
N GLY A 55 19.41 -5.82 -6.46
CA GLY A 55 19.78 -5.90 -7.88
C GLY A 55 20.52 -4.65 -8.37
N ARG A 56 20.75 -4.59 -9.66
CA ARG A 56 21.50 -3.49 -10.28
C ARG A 56 20.60 -2.29 -10.52
N LYS A 57 21.14 -1.09 -10.33
CA LYS A 57 20.36 0.16 -10.48
C LYS A 57 19.88 0.37 -11.93
N GLU A 58 20.63 -0.14 -12.88
CA GLU A 58 20.38 0.00 -14.33
C GLU A 58 19.28 -0.94 -14.84
N ASP A 59 18.97 -1.99 -14.08
CA ASP A 59 17.92 -2.94 -14.45
C ASP A 59 16.52 -2.30 -14.29
N PRO A 60 15.51 -2.76 -15.05
CA PRO A 60 14.16 -2.22 -14.95
C PRO A 60 13.60 -2.34 -13.51
N ALA A 61 13.07 -1.24 -12.98
CA ALA A 61 12.68 -1.18 -11.57
C ALA A 61 11.32 -1.82 -11.31
N VAL A 62 11.23 -2.63 -10.24
CA VAL A 62 9.98 -3.09 -9.63
C VAL A 62 9.88 -2.48 -8.23
N VAL A 63 8.83 -1.69 -7.99
CA VAL A 63 8.65 -0.97 -6.72
C VAL A 63 7.69 -1.72 -5.80
N LEU A 64 8.11 -1.95 -4.55
CA LEU A 64 7.33 -2.64 -3.50
C LEU A 64 6.72 -1.61 -2.54
N VAL A 65 5.39 -1.67 -2.36
CA VAL A 65 4.63 -0.74 -1.51
C VAL A 65 3.89 -1.53 -0.42
N HIS A 66 4.31 -1.36 0.83
CA HIS A 66 3.72 -2.07 1.98
C HIS A 66 2.35 -1.51 2.39
N GLY A 67 1.61 -2.27 3.20
CA GLY A 67 0.34 -1.87 3.80
C GLY A 67 0.47 -1.04 5.08
N TRP A 68 -0.67 -0.67 5.69
CA TRP A 68 -0.73 0.07 6.94
C TRP A 68 -0.08 -0.70 8.09
N GLY A 69 0.77 -0.02 8.87
CA GLY A 69 1.57 -0.66 9.91
C GLY A 69 2.66 -1.61 9.39
N GLY A 70 2.81 -1.71 8.07
CA GLY A 70 3.79 -2.56 7.41
C GLY A 70 5.17 -1.91 7.25
N ARG A 71 6.01 -2.54 6.42
CA ARG A 71 7.36 -2.11 6.05
C ARG A 71 7.85 -2.84 4.80
N ALA A 72 8.84 -2.29 4.11
CA ALA A 72 9.39 -2.85 2.88
C ALA A 72 9.78 -4.33 3.02
N ALA A 73 10.43 -4.69 4.12
CA ALA A 73 10.92 -6.05 4.38
C ALA A 73 9.81 -7.13 4.45
N GLN A 74 8.54 -6.75 4.60
CA GLN A 74 7.44 -7.72 4.55
C GLN A 74 7.25 -8.32 3.15
N LEU A 75 7.61 -7.57 2.09
CA LEU A 75 7.53 -8.03 0.70
C LEU A 75 8.83 -8.73 0.23
N ARG A 76 9.79 -8.98 1.12
CA ARG A 76 11.13 -9.53 0.78
C ARG A 76 11.10 -10.81 -0.05
N ARG A 77 10.05 -11.64 0.07
CA ARG A 77 9.97 -12.89 -0.69
C ARG A 77 9.79 -12.70 -2.19
N TYR A 78 9.40 -11.51 -2.63
CA TYR A 78 9.37 -11.12 -4.03
C TYR A 78 10.74 -10.70 -4.57
N VAL A 79 11.69 -10.34 -3.68
CA VAL A 79 12.98 -9.76 -4.07
C VAL A 79 13.83 -10.73 -4.88
N ALA A 80 14.20 -11.86 -4.29
CA ALA A 80 15.11 -12.80 -4.94
C ALA A 80 14.58 -13.32 -6.31
N PRO A 81 13.30 -13.74 -6.44
CA PRO A 81 12.76 -14.15 -7.74
C PRO A 81 12.77 -13.03 -8.79
N LEU A 82 12.47 -11.78 -8.41
CA LEU A 82 12.48 -10.66 -9.35
C LEU A 82 13.89 -10.29 -9.77
N VAL A 83 14.85 -10.27 -8.83
CA VAL A 83 16.27 -10.04 -9.15
C VAL A 83 16.81 -11.14 -10.08
N ALA A 84 16.43 -12.40 -9.86
CA ALA A 84 16.79 -13.50 -10.73
C ALA A 84 16.21 -13.36 -12.17
N CYS A 85 15.09 -12.63 -12.31
CA CYS A 85 14.52 -12.28 -13.63
C CYS A 85 15.14 -11.01 -14.24
N GLY A 86 16.18 -10.43 -13.62
CA GLY A 86 16.88 -9.26 -14.15
C GLY A 86 16.22 -7.91 -13.81
N TYR A 87 15.45 -7.84 -12.70
CA TYR A 87 14.87 -6.59 -12.23
C TYR A 87 15.66 -5.98 -11.06
N SER A 88 15.66 -4.65 -10.99
CA SER A 88 16.01 -3.89 -9.81
C SER A 88 14.77 -3.78 -8.91
N VAL A 89 14.84 -4.31 -7.70
CA VAL A 89 13.70 -4.24 -6.77
C VAL A 89 13.91 -3.11 -5.79
N VAL A 90 12.92 -2.23 -5.64
CA VAL A 90 12.98 -1.05 -4.77
C VAL A 90 11.86 -1.10 -3.76
N GLY A 91 12.19 -1.18 -2.48
CA GLY A 91 11.23 -1.09 -1.39
C GLY A 91 11.52 0.12 -0.51
N PHE A 92 10.51 0.64 0.15
CA PHE A 92 10.66 1.76 1.09
C PHE A 92 9.69 1.62 2.26
N ASP A 93 10.08 2.18 3.39
CA ASP A 93 9.17 2.37 4.52
C ASP A 93 8.50 3.74 4.38
N ALA A 94 7.18 3.78 4.25
CA ALA A 94 6.45 5.03 4.14
C ALA A 94 6.62 5.89 5.42
N PRO A 95 6.41 7.22 5.36
CA PRO A 95 6.46 8.08 6.55
C PRO A 95 5.64 7.51 7.70
N GLY A 96 6.19 7.52 8.92
CA GLY A 96 5.57 6.96 10.11
C GLY A 96 5.67 5.44 10.27
N HIS A 97 6.21 4.72 9.28
CA HIS A 97 6.33 3.26 9.28
C HIS A 97 7.80 2.80 9.40
N GLY A 98 8.00 1.55 9.80
CA GLY A 98 9.28 0.87 9.82
C GLY A 98 10.43 1.72 10.40
N MET A 99 11.50 1.89 9.60
CA MET A 99 12.67 2.70 9.97
C MET A 99 12.56 4.17 9.53
N SER A 100 11.49 4.55 8.81
CA SER A 100 11.28 5.93 8.38
C SER A 100 10.86 6.85 9.51
N GLY A 101 11.17 8.14 9.36
CA GLY A 101 10.81 9.17 10.32
C GLY A 101 9.31 9.46 10.36
N GLY A 102 8.92 10.30 11.34
CA GLY A 102 7.54 10.68 11.57
C GLY A 102 6.81 9.73 12.53
N ARG A 103 5.66 10.19 13.02
CA ARG A 103 4.77 9.42 13.91
C ARG A 103 3.41 9.16 13.31
N GLU A 104 2.99 10.02 12.39
CA GLU A 104 1.73 9.94 11.67
C GLU A 104 1.99 9.57 10.22
N SER A 105 1.04 8.88 9.61
CA SER A 105 0.97 8.60 8.20
C SER A 105 -0.46 8.76 7.68
N SER A 106 -0.60 8.74 6.36
CA SER A 106 -1.88 8.75 5.67
C SER A 106 -1.68 8.21 4.25
N VAL A 107 -2.76 7.93 3.55
CA VAL A 107 -2.68 7.58 2.11
C VAL A 107 -1.99 8.67 1.29
N VAL A 108 -2.12 9.95 1.69
CA VAL A 108 -1.44 11.09 1.04
C VAL A 108 0.07 11.03 1.27
N HIS A 109 0.51 10.72 2.49
CA HIS A 109 1.94 10.56 2.78
C HIS A 109 2.53 9.35 2.05
N MET A 110 1.79 8.23 2.00
CA MET A 110 2.23 7.04 1.27
C MET A 110 2.26 7.29 -0.24
N ALA A 111 1.29 8.02 -0.80
CA ALA A 111 1.27 8.40 -2.21
C ALA A 111 2.47 9.30 -2.55
N ALA A 112 2.72 10.34 -1.76
CA ALA A 112 3.88 11.23 -1.93
C ALA A 112 5.22 10.47 -1.83
N ALA A 113 5.29 9.46 -0.94
CA ALA A 113 6.46 8.60 -0.82
C ALA A 113 6.68 7.74 -2.08
N LEU A 114 5.62 7.10 -2.59
CA LEU A 114 5.69 6.33 -3.84
C LEU A 114 6.06 7.23 -5.02
N GLU A 115 5.46 8.40 -5.16
CA GLU A 115 5.81 9.39 -6.19
C GLU A 115 7.29 9.81 -6.10
N ALA A 116 7.82 9.99 -4.89
CA ALA A 116 9.23 10.33 -4.69
C ALA A 116 10.17 9.20 -5.13
N VAL A 117 9.82 7.94 -4.82
CA VAL A 117 10.58 6.76 -5.27
C VAL A 117 10.52 6.64 -6.80
N LEU A 118 9.33 6.81 -7.41
CA LEU A 118 9.17 6.74 -8.87
C LEU A 118 9.94 7.84 -9.60
N ARG A 119 10.09 9.03 -9.00
CA ARG A 119 10.96 10.09 -9.56
C ARG A 119 12.45 9.71 -9.54
N ASP A 120 12.91 9.02 -8.48
CA ASP A 120 14.31 8.54 -8.38
C ASP A 120 14.61 7.35 -9.29
N THR A 121 13.66 6.43 -9.42
CA THR A 121 13.82 5.24 -10.27
C THR A 121 13.64 5.55 -11.75
N GLY A 122 12.96 6.62 -12.11
CA GLY A 122 12.41 6.83 -13.45
C GLY A 122 11.21 5.92 -13.73
N PRO A 123 10.81 5.73 -15.00
CA PRO A 123 9.71 4.83 -15.37
C PRO A 123 9.94 3.42 -14.80
N ALA A 124 9.00 2.95 -13.97
CA ALA A 124 9.12 1.64 -13.37
C ALA A 124 8.49 0.55 -14.25
N HIS A 125 9.10 -0.63 -14.28
CA HIS A 125 8.54 -1.78 -15.00
C HIS A 125 7.26 -2.26 -14.31
N ALA A 126 7.25 -2.33 -12.97
CA ALA A 126 6.05 -2.70 -12.23
C ALA A 126 6.00 -2.08 -10.83
N VAL A 127 4.80 -2.04 -10.26
CA VAL A 127 4.57 -1.80 -8.84
C VAL A 127 3.86 -3.01 -8.21
N ILE A 128 4.29 -3.43 -7.02
CA ILE A 128 3.60 -4.43 -6.19
C ILE A 128 3.14 -3.74 -4.91
N GLY A 129 1.84 -3.55 -4.75
CA GLY A 129 1.25 -2.92 -3.57
C GLY A 129 0.46 -3.90 -2.71
N HIS A 130 0.73 -3.97 -1.41
CA HIS A 130 -0.03 -4.78 -0.47
C HIS A 130 -1.03 -3.91 0.32
N SER A 131 -2.26 -4.38 0.46
CA SER A 131 -3.28 -3.73 1.28
C SER A 131 -3.45 -2.25 0.89
N VAL A 132 -3.39 -1.32 1.83
CA VAL A 132 -3.40 0.14 1.57
C VAL A 132 -2.33 0.56 0.56
N GLY A 133 -1.17 -0.12 0.52
CA GLY A 133 -0.14 0.10 -0.50
C GLY A 133 -0.65 -0.18 -1.92
N GLY A 134 -1.54 -1.14 -2.09
CA GLY A 134 -2.23 -1.40 -3.37
C GLY A 134 -3.17 -0.26 -3.78
N ALA A 135 -4.02 0.21 -2.85
CA ALA A 135 -4.91 1.35 -3.11
C ALA A 135 -4.12 2.65 -3.41
N VAL A 136 -3.03 2.90 -2.67
CA VAL A 136 -2.12 4.02 -2.92
C VAL A 136 -1.46 3.89 -4.29
N SER A 137 -1.03 2.69 -4.69
CA SER A 137 -0.47 2.45 -6.02
C SER A 137 -1.48 2.79 -7.11
N ALA A 138 -2.71 2.26 -7.04
CA ALA A 138 -3.77 2.58 -7.99
C ALA A 138 -4.04 4.09 -8.08
N TYR A 139 -4.08 4.78 -6.95
CA TYR A 139 -4.25 6.24 -6.90
C TYR A 139 -3.10 6.98 -7.61
N VAL A 140 -1.85 6.64 -7.31
CA VAL A 140 -0.67 7.29 -7.93
C VAL A 140 -0.61 7.03 -9.44
N LEU A 141 -0.92 5.80 -9.86
CA LEU A 141 -0.99 5.45 -11.28
C LEU A 141 -2.10 6.20 -12.00
N SER A 142 -3.28 6.37 -11.38
CA SER A 142 -4.40 7.11 -11.97
C SER A 142 -4.10 8.60 -12.19
N ARG A 143 -3.02 9.10 -11.59
CA ARG A 143 -2.49 10.46 -11.77
C ARG A 143 -1.38 10.53 -12.82
N GLY A 144 -1.13 9.45 -13.55
CA GLY A 144 -0.19 9.44 -14.67
C GLY A 144 1.23 9.03 -14.32
N ALA A 145 1.46 8.37 -13.17
CA ALA A 145 2.78 7.83 -12.86
C ALA A 145 3.20 6.78 -13.91
N ALA A 146 4.44 6.89 -14.40
CA ALA A 146 4.98 6.03 -15.44
C ALA A 146 5.37 4.66 -14.88
N VAL A 147 4.42 3.73 -14.90
CA VAL A 147 4.59 2.33 -14.48
C VAL A 147 3.89 1.45 -15.51
N ASN A 148 4.59 0.40 -16.00
CA ASN A 148 4.07 -0.44 -17.09
C ASN A 148 3.07 -1.49 -16.61
N LYS A 149 3.24 -2.06 -15.40
CA LYS A 149 2.38 -3.10 -14.83
C LYS A 149 2.08 -2.85 -13.36
N ALA A 150 0.92 -3.30 -12.90
CA ALA A 150 0.57 -3.20 -11.49
C ALA A 150 0.19 -4.58 -10.91
N VAL A 151 0.61 -4.82 -9.66
CA VAL A 151 0.15 -5.96 -8.87
C VAL A 151 -0.41 -5.43 -7.56
N LEU A 152 -1.66 -5.78 -7.27
CA LEU A 152 -2.34 -5.40 -6.04
C LEU A 152 -2.65 -6.66 -5.23
N LEU A 153 -2.05 -6.75 -4.05
CA LEU A 153 -2.24 -7.86 -3.11
C LEU A 153 -3.22 -7.42 -2.01
N ALA A 154 -4.42 -7.98 -1.99
CA ALA A 154 -5.47 -7.70 -1.02
C ALA A 154 -5.79 -6.19 -0.85
N PRO A 155 -5.99 -5.40 -1.93
CA PRO A 155 -6.20 -3.96 -1.82
C PRO A 155 -7.56 -3.64 -1.22
N PRO A 156 -7.72 -2.62 -0.35
CA PRO A 156 -9.02 -2.06 -0.02
C PRO A 156 -9.51 -1.20 -1.19
N ALA A 157 -10.79 -1.34 -1.54
CA ALA A 157 -11.39 -0.59 -2.65
C ALA A 157 -11.91 0.79 -2.25
N SER A 158 -12.08 1.05 -0.94
CA SER A 158 -12.70 2.27 -0.42
C SER A 158 -12.06 2.70 0.89
N LEU A 159 -11.60 3.96 0.96
CA LEU A 159 -11.16 4.57 2.22
C LEU A 159 -12.33 4.78 3.17
N THR A 160 -13.51 5.09 2.66
CA THR A 160 -14.73 5.25 3.44
C THR A 160 -15.07 3.94 4.14
N ASP A 161 -15.14 2.83 3.41
CA ASP A 161 -15.39 1.50 3.98
C ASP A 161 -14.29 1.09 4.99
N TYR A 162 -13.03 1.40 4.68
CA TYR A 162 -11.92 1.18 5.60
C TYR A 162 -12.13 1.93 6.92
N SER A 163 -12.57 3.20 6.87
CA SER A 163 -12.85 3.98 8.06
C SER A 163 -14.04 3.46 8.87
N HIS A 164 -15.05 2.90 8.21
CA HIS A 164 -16.16 2.24 8.89
C HIS A 164 -15.70 0.98 9.64
N ARG A 165 -14.78 0.19 9.05
CA ARG A 165 -14.15 -0.96 9.73
C ARG A 165 -13.36 -0.50 10.97
N PHE A 166 -12.56 0.54 10.83
CA PHE A 166 -11.84 1.16 11.94
C PHE A 166 -12.79 1.66 13.05
N ALA A 167 -13.86 2.36 12.68
CA ALA A 167 -14.84 2.86 13.62
C ALA A 167 -15.55 1.71 14.39
N ARG A 168 -15.92 0.63 13.71
CA ARG A 168 -16.50 -0.57 14.33
C ARG A 168 -15.54 -1.21 15.33
N LEU A 169 -14.26 -1.37 14.96
CA LEU A 169 -13.23 -1.94 15.84
C LEU A 169 -13.11 -1.14 17.15
N LEU A 170 -13.18 0.18 17.08
CA LEU A 170 -13.07 1.08 18.23
C LEU A 170 -14.42 1.46 18.84
N ARG A 171 -15.54 0.91 18.34
CA ARG A 171 -16.90 1.23 18.75
C ARG A 171 -17.19 2.74 18.72
N LEU A 172 -16.70 3.43 17.69
CA LEU A 172 -16.92 4.86 17.50
C LEU A 172 -18.31 5.11 16.92
N PRO A 173 -19.09 6.07 17.46
CA PRO A 173 -20.31 6.54 16.82
C PRO A 173 -20.03 7.12 15.42
N GLU A 174 -20.99 6.97 14.49
CA GLU A 174 -20.85 7.46 13.11
C GLU A 174 -20.53 8.95 13.05
N GLY A 175 -21.15 9.79 13.89
CA GLY A 175 -20.82 11.22 13.94
C GLY A 175 -19.34 11.51 14.25
N ILE A 176 -18.70 10.66 15.06
CA ILE A 176 -17.26 10.81 15.37
C ILE A 176 -16.41 10.32 14.19
N ARG A 177 -16.80 9.23 13.52
CA ARG A 177 -16.15 8.76 12.28
C ARG A 177 -16.21 9.83 11.19
N ALA A 178 -17.40 10.38 10.93
CA ALA A 178 -17.60 11.42 9.93
C ALA A 178 -16.79 12.71 10.25
N LEU A 179 -16.75 13.10 11.53
CA LEU A 179 -15.93 14.23 11.97
C LEU A 179 -14.43 13.98 11.78
N MET A 180 -13.96 12.76 12.08
CA MET A 180 -12.59 12.32 11.82
C MET A 180 -12.27 12.44 10.32
N GLN A 181 -13.13 11.91 9.45
CA GLN A 181 -12.98 11.99 7.99
C GLN A 181 -12.87 13.45 7.55
N ALA A 182 -13.82 14.30 7.90
CA ALA A 182 -13.83 15.71 7.53
C ALA A 182 -12.58 16.47 8.01
N GLN A 183 -12.05 16.11 9.18
CA GLN A 183 -10.80 16.69 9.69
C GLN A 183 -9.60 16.25 8.86
N ILE A 184 -9.54 14.99 8.42
CA ILE A 184 -8.46 14.44 7.59
C ILE A 184 -8.51 15.08 6.20
N GLU A 185 -9.68 15.09 5.56
CA GLU A 185 -9.88 15.69 4.23
C GLU A 185 -9.47 17.17 4.21
N ARG A 186 -9.90 17.94 5.21
CA ARG A 186 -9.50 19.35 5.33
C ARG A 186 -8.01 19.54 5.58
N ARG A 187 -7.40 18.68 6.43
CA ARG A 187 -5.97 18.77 6.76
C ARG A 187 -5.07 18.53 5.54
N PHE A 188 -5.47 17.61 4.69
CA PHE A 188 -4.66 17.20 3.53
C PHE A 188 -5.15 17.80 2.20
N GLY A 189 -6.27 18.54 2.20
CA GLY A 189 -6.83 19.14 0.97
C GLY A 189 -7.29 18.09 -0.03
N ILE A 190 -7.80 16.95 0.42
CA ILE A 190 -8.25 15.81 -0.39
C ILE A 190 -9.71 15.47 -0.07
N ARG A 191 -10.31 14.69 -0.94
CA ARG A 191 -11.55 13.94 -0.64
C ARG A 191 -11.25 12.45 -0.66
N TRP A 192 -11.83 11.70 0.24
CA TRP A 192 -11.66 10.25 0.26
C TRP A 192 -12.22 9.58 -0.99
N SER A 193 -13.25 10.20 -1.59
CA SER A 193 -13.75 9.78 -2.91
C SER A 193 -12.69 9.75 -4.01
N ASP A 194 -11.60 10.51 -3.87
CA ASP A 194 -10.51 10.52 -4.86
C ASP A 194 -9.67 9.23 -4.83
N PHE A 195 -9.79 8.44 -3.76
CA PHE A 195 -9.12 7.15 -3.56
C PHE A 195 -10.05 5.94 -3.73
N GLU A 196 -11.34 6.17 -4.02
CA GLU A 196 -12.26 5.07 -4.30
C GLU A 196 -11.89 4.39 -5.62
N VAL A 197 -12.08 3.07 -5.68
CA VAL A 197 -11.72 2.30 -6.87
C VAL A 197 -12.46 2.80 -8.11
N GLU A 198 -13.73 3.22 -7.97
CA GLU A 198 -14.54 3.77 -9.05
C GLU A 198 -14.01 5.10 -9.61
N ALA A 199 -13.25 5.84 -8.80
CA ALA A 199 -12.61 7.07 -9.24
C ALA A 199 -11.23 6.83 -9.84
N THR A 200 -10.50 5.83 -9.40
CA THR A 200 -9.10 5.55 -9.79
C THR A 200 -9.01 4.56 -10.94
N ALA A 201 -9.63 3.39 -10.80
CA ALA A 201 -9.42 2.25 -11.69
C ALA A 201 -9.83 2.48 -13.16
N PRO A 202 -10.92 3.22 -13.50
CA PRO A 202 -11.26 3.48 -14.90
C PRO A 202 -10.24 4.32 -15.68
N ARG A 203 -9.32 4.99 -14.97
CA ARG A 203 -8.25 5.81 -15.58
C ARG A 203 -6.98 5.01 -15.86
N LEU A 204 -6.94 3.75 -15.42
CA LEU A 204 -5.75 2.90 -15.48
C LEU A 204 -5.78 2.09 -16.77
N THR A 205 -4.74 2.19 -17.57
CA THR A 205 -4.63 1.55 -18.89
C THR A 205 -3.63 0.38 -18.88
N GLN A 206 -2.70 0.36 -17.94
CA GLN A 206 -1.68 -0.69 -17.85
C GLN A 206 -2.29 -2.02 -17.39
N PRO A 207 -1.69 -3.16 -17.81
CA PRO A 207 -2.07 -4.47 -17.28
C PRO A 207 -1.93 -4.53 -15.76
N ALA A 208 -2.90 -5.14 -15.09
CA ALA A 208 -2.89 -5.33 -13.65
C ALA A 208 -3.22 -6.78 -13.26
N LEU A 209 -2.56 -7.24 -12.19
CA LEU A 209 -2.86 -8.47 -11.50
C LEU A 209 -3.33 -8.15 -10.08
N ILE A 210 -4.55 -8.54 -9.76
CA ILE A 210 -5.12 -8.43 -8.43
C ILE A 210 -5.12 -9.82 -7.82
N VAL A 211 -4.53 -9.97 -6.65
CA VAL A 211 -4.57 -11.22 -5.88
C VAL A 211 -5.31 -10.94 -4.59
N HIS A 212 -6.40 -11.65 -4.34
CA HIS A 212 -7.21 -11.46 -3.14
C HIS A 212 -7.69 -12.80 -2.59
N ASP A 213 -7.55 -12.97 -1.29
CA ASP A 213 -8.00 -14.20 -0.62
C ASP A 213 -9.48 -14.08 -0.24
N VAL A 214 -10.26 -15.13 -0.52
CA VAL A 214 -11.70 -15.13 -0.21
C VAL A 214 -11.99 -15.12 1.28
N ASP A 215 -11.02 -15.58 2.09
CA ASP A 215 -11.09 -15.64 3.55
C ASP A 215 -10.43 -14.42 4.23
N ASP A 216 -10.12 -13.37 3.46
CA ASP A 216 -9.53 -12.12 3.99
C ASP A 216 -10.53 -11.42 4.94
N ARG A 217 -10.15 -11.31 6.22
CA ARG A 217 -10.97 -10.69 7.26
C ARG A 217 -10.69 -9.20 7.45
N ASP A 218 -9.58 -8.71 6.91
CA ASP A 218 -9.19 -7.30 7.00
C ASP A 218 -9.79 -6.48 5.86
N ASN A 219 -9.61 -6.96 4.62
CA ASN A 219 -10.23 -6.40 3.43
C ASN A 219 -11.10 -7.49 2.76
N PRO A 220 -12.40 -7.29 2.61
CA PRO A 220 -13.27 -8.31 2.05
C PRO A 220 -12.93 -8.58 0.57
N PHE A 221 -13.04 -9.83 0.13
CA PHE A 221 -12.77 -10.29 -1.25
C PHE A 221 -13.42 -9.42 -2.32
N ARG A 222 -14.65 -8.93 -2.06
CA ARG A 222 -15.37 -8.00 -2.95
C ARG A 222 -14.55 -6.74 -3.30
N ASP A 223 -13.59 -6.33 -2.47
CA ASP A 223 -12.73 -5.19 -2.78
C ASP A 223 -11.82 -5.51 -3.97
N GLY A 224 -11.29 -6.74 -4.07
CA GLY A 224 -10.56 -7.23 -5.24
C GLY A 224 -11.45 -7.36 -6.49
N GLU A 225 -12.68 -7.84 -6.32
CA GLU A 225 -13.67 -7.91 -7.41
C GLU A 225 -13.99 -6.53 -7.99
N ARG A 226 -14.15 -5.52 -7.14
CA ARG A 226 -14.37 -4.12 -7.57
C ARG A 226 -13.19 -3.60 -8.41
N TYR A 227 -11.92 -3.89 -8.02
CA TYR A 227 -10.77 -3.52 -8.85
C TYR A 227 -10.83 -4.22 -10.22
N ALA A 228 -11.10 -5.53 -10.27
CA ALA A 228 -11.18 -6.26 -11.52
C ALA A 228 -12.35 -5.79 -12.41
N GLN A 229 -13.44 -5.34 -11.81
CA GLN A 229 -14.60 -4.82 -12.53
C GLN A 229 -14.34 -3.44 -13.16
N HIS A 230 -13.60 -2.57 -12.46
CA HIS A 230 -13.44 -1.18 -12.87
C HIS A 230 -12.11 -0.87 -13.59
N TRP A 231 -11.12 -1.76 -13.51
CA TRP A 231 -9.83 -1.60 -14.19
C TRP A 231 -9.83 -2.43 -15.49
N PRO A 232 -9.86 -1.79 -16.67
CA PRO A 232 -10.12 -2.49 -17.94
C PRO A 232 -9.17 -3.65 -18.26
N ASN A 233 -7.90 -3.52 -17.88
CA ASN A 233 -6.85 -4.53 -18.16
C ASN A 233 -6.43 -5.30 -16.90
N ALA A 234 -7.32 -5.43 -15.92
CA ALA A 234 -7.04 -6.18 -14.70
C ALA A 234 -7.51 -7.63 -14.78
N ARG A 235 -6.72 -8.53 -14.18
CA ARG A 235 -7.06 -9.92 -13.90
C ARG A 235 -7.11 -10.14 -12.39
N LEU A 236 -8.13 -10.81 -11.89
CA LEU A 236 -8.25 -11.21 -10.48
C LEU A 236 -7.88 -12.69 -10.33
N ILE A 237 -7.04 -12.97 -9.34
CA ILE A 237 -6.77 -14.31 -8.81
C ILE A 237 -7.39 -14.39 -7.42
N ALA A 238 -8.32 -15.32 -7.24
CA ALA A 238 -8.83 -15.68 -5.93
C ALA A 238 -7.92 -16.74 -5.30
N SER A 239 -7.46 -16.50 -4.08
CA SER A 239 -6.82 -17.51 -3.24
C SER A 239 -7.72 -17.91 -2.08
N HIS A 240 -7.42 -19.03 -1.42
CA HIS A 240 -8.21 -19.58 -0.34
C HIS A 240 -7.32 -19.92 0.85
N GLY A 241 -7.76 -19.61 2.06
CA GLY A 241 -7.08 -19.99 3.30
C GLY A 241 -5.77 -19.21 3.58
N LEU A 242 -5.40 -18.23 2.75
CA LEU A 242 -4.21 -17.43 2.93
C LEU A 242 -4.44 -16.22 3.84
N GLY A 243 -5.67 -15.70 3.87
CA GLY A 243 -6.05 -14.49 4.57
C GLY A 243 -5.28 -13.25 4.08
N HIS A 244 -5.32 -12.16 4.85
CA HIS A 244 -4.80 -10.85 4.43
C HIS A 244 -3.29 -10.81 4.11
N HIS A 245 -2.49 -11.61 4.80
CA HIS A 245 -1.03 -11.57 4.67
C HIS A 245 -0.43 -12.77 3.93
N GLY A 246 -1.24 -13.74 3.54
CA GLY A 246 -0.74 -14.98 2.93
C GLY A 246 -0.06 -14.74 1.58
N ALA A 247 -0.59 -13.85 0.76
CA ALA A 247 -0.01 -13.46 -0.52
C ALA A 247 1.44 -12.95 -0.42
N LEU A 248 1.87 -12.46 0.75
CA LEU A 248 3.24 -12.00 0.96
C LEU A 248 4.26 -13.14 1.10
N ARG A 249 3.81 -14.39 1.22
CA ARG A 249 4.68 -15.54 1.56
C ARG A 249 4.33 -16.84 0.83
N ASP A 250 3.17 -16.92 0.22
CA ASP A 250 2.74 -18.10 -0.52
C ASP A 250 3.53 -18.24 -1.82
N ALA A 251 4.13 -19.40 -2.04
CA ALA A 251 5.02 -19.63 -3.18
C ALA A 251 4.27 -19.63 -4.53
N ALA A 252 3.03 -20.14 -4.55
CA ALA A 252 2.24 -20.15 -5.77
C ALA A 252 1.85 -18.74 -6.20
N VAL A 253 1.41 -17.91 -5.24
CA VAL A 253 1.11 -16.49 -5.48
C VAL A 253 2.35 -15.73 -5.94
N ILE A 254 3.51 -15.95 -5.30
CA ILE A 254 4.77 -15.29 -5.70
C ILE A 254 5.14 -15.66 -7.13
N ASN A 255 5.05 -16.93 -7.49
CA ASN A 255 5.36 -17.40 -8.84
C ASN A 255 4.41 -16.77 -9.89
N GLU A 256 3.11 -16.71 -9.62
CA GLU A 256 2.13 -16.04 -10.47
C GLU A 256 2.44 -14.56 -10.68
N VAL A 257 2.77 -13.85 -9.59
CA VAL A 257 3.12 -12.43 -9.65
C VAL A 257 4.41 -12.20 -10.44
N VAL A 258 5.45 -12.99 -10.18
CA VAL A 258 6.73 -12.88 -10.91
C VAL A 258 6.53 -13.22 -12.36
N GLY A 259 5.79 -14.29 -12.70
CA GLY A 259 5.44 -14.65 -14.06
C GLY A 259 4.66 -13.55 -14.79
N PHE A 260 3.68 -12.92 -14.14
CA PHE A 260 2.94 -11.78 -14.69
C PHE A 260 3.86 -10.58 -14.98
N ILE A 261 4.79 -10.27 -14.08
CA ILE A 261 5.73 -9.16 -14.25
C ILE A 261 6.70 -9.46 -15.38
N ALA A 262 7.24 -10.66 -15.45
CA ALA A 262 8.23 -11.07 -16.44
C ALA A 262 7.65 -11.34 -17.85
N ALA A 263 6.36 -11.59 -17.99
CA ALA A 263 5.73 -11.78 -19.29
C ALA A 263 5.95 -10.54 -20.19
N ALA A 264 6.14 -10.73 -21.48
CA ALA A 264 6.14 -9.62 -22.43
C ALA A 264 4.79 -8.86 -22.39
N ALA A 265 4.86 -7.55 -22.62
CA ALA A 265 3.67 -6.69 -22.66
C ALA A 265 2.85 -6.94 -23.93
#